data_e1559865fdf151b0d09e96431b9af944
#
_entry.id   e1559865fdf151b0d09e96431b9af944
#
_cell.length_a   1.000
_cell.length_b   1.000
_cell.length_c   1.000
_cell.angle_alpha   90.00
_cell.angle_beta   90.00
_cell.angle_gamma   90.00
#
_symmetry.space_group_name_H-M   'P 1'
#
loop_
_entity.id
_entity.type
_entity.pdbx_description
1 polymer ?
#
loop_
_entity_poly.entity_id
_entity_poly.type
_entity_poly.pdbx_seq_one_letter_code
_entity_poly.pdbx_strand_id
1 'polypeptide(L)' 'MAVKIRLRRMGAKKAPFYRVVVADSRYPRDGRFIEEIGTYNPLTDPAEIKIDVEKAASWIKNGAKPTDTVRVLLKKAGLA' A
#
# COMPACT_ATOMS: atom_id res chain seq x y z
N MET A 1 -0.07 -5.42 -19.00
CA MET A 1 0.65 -5.41 -17.72
C MET A 1 -0.28 -4.95 -16.61
N ALA A 2 -0.47 -5.78 -15.59
CA ALA A 2 -1.35 -5.43 -14.49
C ALA A 2 -0.55 -4.80 -13.35
N VAL A 3 -0.93 -3.60 -12.95
CA VAL A 3 -0.28 -2.88 -11.87
C VAL A 3 -1.22 -2.86 -10.67
N LYS A 4 -0.70 -3.17 -9.49
CA LYS A 4 -1.49 -3.21 -8.26
C LYS A 4 -0.86 -2.34 -7.19
N ILE A 5 -1.72 -1.82 -6.31
CA ILE A 5 -1.28 -1.14 -5.09
C ILE A 5 -1.49 -2.14 -3.96
N ARG A 6 -0.42 -2.51 -3.29
CA ARG A 6 -0.48 -3.57 -2.28
C ARG A 6 0.47 -3.30 -1.12
N LEU A 7 0.31 -4.06 -0.04
CA LEU A 7 1.18 -3.96 1.11
C LEU A 7 2.40 -4.85 0.94
N ARG A 8 3.56 -4.32 1.31
CA ARG A 8 4.80 -5.08 1.41
C ARG A 8 5.17 -5.17 2.89
N ARG A 9 5.32 -6.38 3.39
CA ARG A 9 5.67 -6.57 4.79
C ARG A 9 7.13 -6.25 5.04
N MET A 10 7.36 -5.49 6.11
CA MET A 10 8.68 -5.12 6.61
C MET A 10 8.73 -5.42 8.10
N GLY A 11 9.88 -5.20 8.72
CA GLY A 11 10.03 -5.32 10.16
C GLY A 11 10.31 -6.73 10.64
N ALA A 12 10.28 -6.89 11.96
CA ALA A 12 10.62 -8.15 12.60
C ALA A 12 9.44 -9.13 12.61
N LYS A 13 9.70 -10.39 12.92
CA LYS A 13 8.72 -11.46 12.92
C LYS A 13 7.50 -11.17 13.79
N LYS A 14 7.70 -10.57 14.98
CA LYS A 14 6.63 -10.24 15.91
C LYS A 14 6.23 -8.77 15.90
N ALA A 15 6.82 -7.98 15.00
CA ALA A 15 6.57 -6.55 14.89
C ALA A 15 6.37 -6.18 13.43
N PRO A 16 5.25 -6.59 12.81
CA PRO A 16 5.02 -6.31 11.40
C PRO A 16 4.83 -4.82 11.14
N PHE A 17 5.43 -4.38 10.07
CA PHE A 17 5.31 -3.02 9.57
C PHE A 17 5.13 -3.14 8.06
N TYR A 18 4.25 -2.34 7.48
CA TYR A 18 3.93 -2.48 6.07
C TYR A 18 4.21 -1.19 5.31
N ARG A 19 4.63 -1.35 4.06
CA ARG A 19 4.72 -0.25 3.12
C ARG A 19 3.65 -0.45 2.06
N VAL A 20 3.00 0.64 1.69
CA VAL A 20 2.02 0.64 0.59
C VAL A 20 2.80 0.92 -0.68
N VAL A 21 2.82 -0.05 -1.58
CA VAL A 21 3.65 0.03 -2.78
C VAL A 21 2.83 -0.23 -4.03
N VAL A 22 3.29 0.37 -5.13
CA VAL A 22 2.76 0.10 -6.46
C VAL A 22 3.70 -0.89 -7.12
N ALA A 23 3.17 -2.01 -7.58
CA ALA A 23 3.99 -3.07 -8.17
C ALA A 23 3.25 -3.78 -9.29
N ASP A 24 4.03 -4.36 -10.21
CA ASP A 24 3.50 -5.26 -11.21
C ASP A 24 2.98 -6.51 -10.52
N SER A 25 1.77 -6.95 -10.88
CA SER A 25 1.14 -8.12 -10.26
C SER A 25 1.97 -9.40 -10.39
N ARG A 26 2.91 -9.45 -11.32
CA ARG A 26 3.79 -10.59 -11.51
C ARG A 26 4.96 -10.63 -10.51
N TYR A 27 5.22 -9.50 -9.83
CA TYR A 27 6.29 -9.46 -8.83
C TYR A 27 5.86 -10.19 -7.56
N PRO A 28 6.77 -10.90 -6.87
CA PRO A 28 6.48 -11.46 -5.55
C PRO A 28 6.04 -10.35 -4.58
N ARG A 29 5.20 -10.73 -3.61
CA ARG A 29 4.65 -9.76 -2.64
C ARG A 29 5.74 -8.96 -1.93
N ASP A 30 6.82 -9.61 -1.51
CA ASP A 30 7.91 -8.95 -0.79
C ASP A 30 9.13 -8.70 -1.69
N GLY A 31 8.92 -8.73 -3.01
CA GLY A 31 9.96 -8.48 -3.98
C GLY A 31 9.99 -7.04 -4.48
N ARG A 32 10.26 -6.90 -5.77
CA ARG A 32 10.40 -5.58 -6.40
C ARG A 32 9.08 -4.81 -6.44
N PHE A 33 9.18 -3.50 -6.41
CA PHE A 33 8.03 -2.62 -6.58
C PHE A 33 8.43 -1.42 -7.45
N ILE A 34 7.41 -0.74 -7.98
CA ILE A 34 7.61 0.41 -8.86
C ILE A 34 7.82 1.68 -8.03
N GLU A 35 6.95 1.90 -7.04
CA GLU A 35 6.99 3.09 -6.21
C GLU A 35 6.37 2.80 -4.84
N GLU A 36 6.95 3.41 -3.80
CA GLU A 36 6.38 3.38 -2.46
C GLU A 36 5.53 4.64 -2.29
N ILE A 37 4.28 4.47 -1.89
CA ILE A 37 3.35 5.60 -1.75
C ILE A 37 2.86 5.81 -0.31
N GLY A 38 3.29 4.98 0.62
CA GLY A 38 2.89 5.15 2.00
C GLY A 38 3.36 4.05 2.92
N THR A 39 2.95 4.17 4.18
CA THR A 39 3.28 3.19 5.21
C THR A 39 2.04 2.89 6.05
N TYR A 40 2.02 1.71 6.64
CA TYR A 40 0.96 1.27 7.54
C TYR A 40 1.59 0.55 8.71
N ASN A 41 1.35 1.06 9.92
CA ASN A 41 1.83 0.45 11.16
C ASN A 41 0.64 0.01 12.01
N PRO A 42 0.31 -1.29 12.04
CA PRO A 42 -0.82 -1.77 12.82
C PRO A 42 -0.51 -1.92 14.32
N LEU A 43 0.75 -1.74 14.72
CA LEU A 43 1.17 -1.93 16.12
C LEU A 43 0.81 -0.75 17.02
N THR A 44 0.56 0.42 16.44
CA THR A 44 0.12 1.58 17.20
C THR A 44 -1.40 1.53 17.41
N ASP A 45 -1.90 2.21 18.43
CA ASP A 45 -3.33 2.31 18.69
C ASP A 45 -3.70 3.79 18.82
N PRO A 46 -4.46 4.35 17.84
CA PRO A 46 -4.91 3.70 16.61
C PRO A 46 -3.78 3.41 15.62
N ALA A 47 -4.01 2.48 14.70
CA ALA A 47 -3.03 2.12 13.70
C ALA A 47 -2.60 3.35 12.89
N GLU A 48 -1.31 3.50 12.69
CA GLU A 48 -0.76 4.63 11.95
C GLU A 48 -0.80 4.35 10.45
N ILE A 49 -1.47 5.23 9.72
CA ILE A 49 -1.59 5.13 8.26
C ILE A 49 -1.10 6.44 7.67
N LYS A 50 -0.04 6.36 6.86
CA LYS A 50 0.49 7.51 6.16
C LYS A 50 0.57 7.16 4.67
N ILE A 51 -0.34 7.71 3.87
CA ILE A 51 -0.40 7.43 2.44
C ILE A 51 -0.46 8.74 1.69
N ASP A 52 0.36 8.84 0.63
CA ASP A 52 0.26 9.96 -0.30
C ASP A 52 -0.97 9.72 -1.18
N VAL A 53 -2.09 10.31 -0.78
CA VAL A 53 -3.37 10.08 -1.47
C VAL A 53 -3.37 10.62 -2.89
N GLU A 54 -2.59 11.65 -3.17
CA GLU A 54 -2.49 12.20 -4.52
C GLU A 54 -1.80 11.21 -5.46
N LYS A 55 -0.71 10.59 -5.00
CA LYS A 55 -0.04 9.54 -5.78
C LYS A 55 -0.94 8.32 -5.96
N ALA A 56 -1.61 7.90 -4.90
CA ALA A 56 -2.54 6.77 -4.97
C ALA A 56 -3.65 7.03 -5.99
N ALA A 57 -4.25 8.21 -5.94
CA ALA A 57 -5.31 8.58 -6.88
C ALA A 57 -4.80 8.60 -8.31
N SER A 58 -3.59 9.13 -8.53
CA SER A 58 -2.97 9.17 -9.86
C SER A 58 -2.74 7.76 -10.41
N TRP A 59 -2.22 6.86 -9.59
CA TRP A 59 -2.00 5.47 -10.01
C TRP A 59 -3.31 4.76 -10.32
N ILE A 60 -4.33 4.95 -9.50
CA ILE A 60 -5.65 4.35 -9.73
C ILE A 60 -6.26 4.88 -11.02
N LYS A 61 -6.15 6.19 -11.24
CA LYS A 61 -6.63 6.82 -12.48
C LYS A 61 -5.97 6.21 -13.71
N ASN A 62 -4.71 5.81 -13.58
CA ASN A 62 -3.94 5.22 -14.69
C ASN A 62 -4.07 3.70 -14.76
N GLY A 63 -4.99 3.11 -14.00
CA GLY A 63 -5.31 1.70 -14.11
C GLY A 63 -4.78 0.79 -13.01
N ALA A 64 -4.06 1.31 -12.04
CA ALA A 64 -3.60 0.50 -10.91
C ALA A 64 -4.80 0.08 -10.04
N LYS A 65 -4.78 -1.16 -9.59
CA LYS A 65 -5.88 -1.71 -8.77
C LYS A 65 -5.40 -1.96 -7.35
N PRO A 66 -6.00 -1.30 -6.34
CA PRO A 66 -5.65 -1.57 -4.95
C PRO A 66 -6.20 -2.92 -4.50
N THR A 67 -5.45 -3.61 -3.63
CA THR A 67 -5.97 -4.79 -2.96
C THR A 67 -7.08 -4.36 -1.99
N ASP A 68 -7.89 -5.31 -1.52
CA ASP A 68 -9.00 -5.01 -0.62
C ASP A 68 -8.49 -4.31 0.65
N THR A 69 -7.38 -4.80 1.22
CA THR A 69 -6.78 -4.19 2.41
C THR A 69 -6.35 -2.75 2.14
N VAL A 70 -5.67 -2.51 1.03
CA VAL A 70 -5.22 -1.17 0.66
C VAL A 70 -6.41 -0.26 0.41
N ARG A 71 -7.47 -0.77 -0.19
CA ARG A 71 -8.68 0.01 -0.43
C ARG A 71 -9.27 0.54 0.88
N VAL A 72 -9.32 -0.30 1.91
CA VAL A 72 -9.79 0.12 3.23
C VAL A 72 -8.87 1.19 3.82
N LEU A 73 -7.54 1.00 3.68
CA LEU A 73 -6.58 1.97 4.19
C LEU A 73 -6.69 3.32 3.48
N LEU A 74 -6.93 3.30 2.17
CA LEU A 74 -7.10 4.53 1.39
C LEU A 74 -8.34 5.31 1.86
N LYS A 75 -9.43 4.62 2.15
CA LYS A 75 -10.64 5.27 2.69
C LYS A 75 -10.35 5.93 4.03
N LYS A 76 -9.62 5.25 4.90
CA LYS A 76 -9.23 5.81 6.21
C LYS A 76 -8.30 7.00 6.06
N ALA A 77 -7.49 7.02 5.01
CA ALA A 77 -6.58 8.14 4.73
C ALA A 77 -7.26 9.33 4.05
N GLY A 78 -8.53 9.20 3.68
CA GLY A 78 -9.31 10.27 3.10
C GLY A 78 -9.55 10.18 1.60
N LEU A 79 -9.13 9.11 0.95
CA LEU A 79 -9.41 8.91 -0.47
C LEU A 79 -10.80 8.30 -0.61
N ALA A 80 -11.65 8.98 -1.33
CA ALA A 80 -13.01 8.50 -1.56
C ALA A 80 -13.06 7.33 -2.54
#